data_670021f659e667427c351d3c7c19b0c1
#
_entry.id   670021f659e667427c351d3c7c19b0c1
#
_cell.length_a   1.000
_cell.length_b   1.000
_cell.length_c   1.000
_cell.angle_alpha   90.00
_cell.angle_beta   90.00
_cell.angle_gamma   90.00
#
_symmetry.space_group_name_H-M   'P 1'
#
loop_
_entity.id
_entity.type
_entity.pdbx_description
1 polymer ?
#
loop_
_entity_poly.entity_id
_entity_poly.type
_entity_poly.pdbx_seq_one_letter_code
_entity_poly.pdbx_strand_id
1 'polypeptide(L)'
;MKGDKQMGYRNIYIYLDDEREPFWKIIPDGASVIVCRSYKAAVAAIETACNKDWTNLTLDLDHDLGSKKTGYDFCKWLVEEGWTGKFHCHTANPVGAANMRQLLTHYGWEGF
;
A
#
# COMPACT_ATOMS: atom_id res chain seq x y z
N MET A 1 -23.73 -2.67 -13.74
CA MET A 1 -23.72 -3.75 -13.56
C MET A 1 -22.53 -4.44 -13.16
N LYS A 2 -22.59 -5.60 -12.89
CA LYS A 2 -21.51 -6.25 -12.33
C LYS A 2 -20.38 -6.42 -13.22
N GLY A 3 -20.62 -6.77 -14.41
CA GLY A 3 -19.56 -6.92 -15.37
C GLY A 3 -18.82 -5.63 -15.60
N ASP A 4 -19.54 -4.56 -15.67
CA ASP A 4 -18.94 -3.26 -15.89
C ASP A 4 -18.04 -2.89 -14.73
N LYS A 5 -18.48 -3.23 -13.50
CA LYS A 5 -17.67 -2.97 -12.38
C LYS A 5 -16.37 -3.70 -12.43
N GLN A 6 -16.41 -4.97 -12.79
CA GLN A 6 -15.20 -5.75 -12.89
C GLN A 6 -14.24 -5.20 -13.93
N MET A 7 -14.78 -4.77 -15.05
CA MET A 7 -13.93 -4.20 -16.10
C MET A 7 -13.36 -2.85 -15.70
N GLY A 8 -14.04 -2.13 -14.81
CA GLY A 8 -13.58 -0.84 -14.35
C GLY A 8 -12.54 -0.90 -13.25
N TYR A 9 -12.42 -2.06 -12.58
CA TYR A 9 -11.47 -2.16 -11.48
C TYR A 9 -10.04 -2.21 -11.98
N ARG A 10 -9.18 -1.53 -11.23
CA ARG A 10 -7.74 -1.57 -11.46
C ARG A 10 -7.09 -2.13 -10.24
N ASN A 11 -6.16 -3.05 -10.45
CA ASN A 11 -5.36 -3.61 -9.37
C ASN A 11 -4.07 -2.82 -9.29
N ILE A 12 -3.94 -2.03 -8.23
CA ILE A 12 -2.77 -1.19 -8.02
C ILE A 12 -1.98 -1.77 -6.85
N TYR A 13 -0.70 -1.97 -7.08
CA TYR A 13 0.22 -2.51 -6.08
C TYR A 13 1.24 -1.43 -5.74
N ILE A 14 1.16 -0.90 -4.52
CA ILE A 14 2.08 0.14 -4.06
C ILE A 14 3.22 -0.52 -3.32
N TYR A 15 4.42 -0.41 -3.86
CA TYR A 15 5.62 -0.90 -3.20
C TYR A 15 6.36 0.29 -2.60
N LEU A 16 6.40 0.34 -1.27
CA LEU A 16 7.02 1.45 -0.54
C LEU A 16 8.31 0.99 0.11
N ASP A 17 9.43 1.49 -0.39
CA ASP A 17 10.76 1.15 0.10
C ASP A 17 11.73 2.15 -0.50
N ASP A 18 12.60 2.74 0.31
CA ASP A 18 13.51 3.77 -0.19
C ASP A 18 14.70 3.20 -0.98
N GLU A 19 14.94 1.89 -0.90
CA GLU A 19 16.12 1.28 -1.53
C GLU A 19 15.86 0.03 -2.34
N ARG A 20 15.06 -0.91 -1.82
CA ARG A 20 14.96 -2.25 -2.39
C ARG A 20 13.97 -2.32 -3.55
N GLU A 21 14.17 -3.34 -4.40
CA GLU A 21 13.24 -3.61 -5.49
C GLU A 21 12.16 -4.59 -5.05
N PRO A 22 10.97 -4.54 -5.67
CA PRO A 22 9.90 -5.46 -5.33
C PRO A 22 10.27 -6.92 -5.58
N PHE A 23 9.69 -7.80 -4.77
CA PHE A 23 9.84 -9.23 -4.99
C PHE A 23 8.71 -9.67 -5.91
N TRP A 24 9.03 -9.79 -7.19
CA TRP A 24 8.01 -9.99 -8.22
C TRP A 24 7.15 -11.22 -8.03
N LYS A 25 7.64 -12.24 -7.33
CA LYS A 25 6.90 -13.47 -7.14
C LYS A 25 5.63 -13.34 -6.30
N ILE A 26 5.58 -12.32 -5.44
CA ILE A 26 4.39 -12.13 -4.60
C ILE A 26 3.41 -11.13 -5.20
N ILE A 27 3.76 -10.52 -6.31
CA ILE A 27 2.89 -9.52 -6.95
C ILE A 27 1.88 -10.26 -7.83
N PRO A 28 0.59 -10.01 -7.65
CA PRO A 28 -0.43 -10.68 -8.47
C PRO A 28 -0.31 -10.30 -9.94
N ASP A 29 -0.60 -11.26 -10.81
CA ASP A 29 -0.64 -11.01 -12.24
C ASP A 29 -1.68 -9.94 -12.55
N GLY A 30 -1.35 -9.06 -13.46
CA GLY A 30 -2.28 -8.02 -13.88
C GLY A 30 -2.28 -6.78 -13.00
N ALA A 31 -1.52 -6.78 -11.91
CA ALA A 31 -1.43 -5.60 -11.06
C ALA A 31 -0.50 -4.57 -11.69
N SER A 32 -0.87 -3.30 -11.56
CA SER A 32 0.01 -2.19 -11.93
C SER A 32 0.83 -1.84 -10.71
N VAL A 33 2.15 -1.98 -10.82
CA VAL A 33 3.06 -1.76 -9.71
C VAL A 33 3.58 -0.33 -9.75
N ILE A 34 3.46 0.38 -8.63
CA ILE A 34 4.04 1.70 -8.48
C ILE A 34 5.08 1.63 -7.36
N VAL A 35 6.33 1.84 -7.71
CA VAL A 35 7.42 1.83 -6.75
C VAL A 35 7.55 3.24 -6.17
N CYS A 36 7.37 3.34 -4.87
CA CYS A 36 7.42 4.62 -4.16
C CYS A 36 8.60 4.61 -3.20
N ARG A 37 9.46 5.60 -3.34
CA ARG A 37 10.70 5.65 -2.57
C ARG A 37 10.61 6.53 -1.31
N SER A 38 9.44 7.13 -1.08
CA SER A 38 9.25 8.01 0.08
C SER A 38 7.77 8.07 0.46
N TYR A 39 7.51 8.56 1.66
CA TYR A 39 6.16 8.84 2.11
C TYR A 39 5.44 9.75 1.10
N LYS A 40 6.11 10.82 0.70
CA LYS A 40 5.52 11.79 -0.21
C LYS A 40 5.16 11.18 -1.55
N ALA A 41 6.04 10.33 -2.09
CA ALA A 41 5.78 9.65 -3.35
C ALA A 41 4.60 8.68 -3.23
N ALA A 42 4.48 8.00 -2.09
CA ALA A 42 3.39 7.05 -1.88
C ALA A 42 2.04 7.79 -1.79
N VAL A 43 1.99 8.90 -1.07
CA VAL A 43 0.78 9.72 -1.01
C VAL A 43 0.39 10.21 -2.40
N ALA A 44 1.37 10.72 -3.15
CA ALA A 44 1.11 11.22 -4.50
C ALA A 44 0.60 10.11 -5.41
N ALA A 45 1.14 8.90 -5.29
CA ALA A 45 0.69 7.77 -6.11
C ALA A 45 -0.77 7.44 -5.83
N ILE A 46 -1.18 7.42 -4.56
CA ILE A 46 -2.56 7.19 -4.21
C ILE A 46 -3.45 8.29 -4.78
N GLU A 47 -3.06 9.53 -4.61
CA GLU A 47 -3.88 10.67 -5.04
C GLU A 47 -4.03 10.76 -6.56
N THR A 48 -3.02 10.32 -7.30
CA THR A 48 -3.04 10.48 -8.76
C THR A 48 -3.47 9.21 -9.50
N ALA A 49 -3.22 8.03 -8.94
CA ALA A 49 -3.45 6.77 -9.65
C ALA A 49 -4.60 5.94 -9.13
N CYS A 50 -5.13 6.26 -7.96
CA CYS A 50 -6.13 5.43 -7.29
C CYS A 50 -7.45 6.15 -7.11
N ASN A 51 -8.53 5.38 -7.21
CA ASN A 51 -9.88 5.89 -6.99
C ASN A 51 -10.61 4.85 -6.15
N LYS A 52 -11.24 5.27 -5.08
CA LYS A 52 -11.86 4.33 -4.12
C LYS A 52 -12.92 3.45 -4.76
N ASP A 53 -13.58 3.95 -5.78
CA ASP A 53 -14.65 3.19 -6.45
C ASP A 53 -14.13 2.17 -7.44
N TRP A 54 -12.88 2.36 -7.95
CA TRP A 54 -12.36 1.55 -9.04
C TRP A 54 -11.05 0.84 -8.75
N THR A 55 -10.43 1.08 -7.60
CA THR A 55 -9.11 0.54 -7.33
C THR A 55 -9.16 -0.56 -6.28
N ASN A 56 -8.56 -1.71 -6.60
CA ASN A 56 -8.22 -2.73 -5.63
C ASN A 56 -6.79 -2.44 -5.21
N LEU A 57 -6.63 -2.00 -3.98
CA LEU A 57 -5.34 -1.50 -3.51
C LEU A 57 -4.63 -2.55 -2.67
N THR A 58 -3.37 -2.80 -3.03
CA THR A 58 -2.50 -3.68 -2.25
C THR A 58 -1.23 -2.90 -1.92
N LEU A 59 -0.82 -2.98 -0.68
CA LEU A 59 0.38 -2.30 -0.20
C LEU A 59 1.46 -3.31 0.14
N ASP A 60 2.71 -2.95 -0.16
CA ASP A 60 3.88 -3.73 0.20
C ASP A 60 4.82 -2.75 0.89
N LEU A 61 4.96 -2.85 2.20
CA LEU A 61 5.40 -1.74 3.02
C LEU A 61 6.71 -1.98 3.75
N ASP A 62 7.64 -1.03 3.60
CA ASP A 62 8.75 -0.88 4.50
C ASP A 62 8.40 0.18 5.55
N HIS A 63 8.99 0.11 6.73
CA HIS A 63 8.76 1.09 7.78
C HIS A 63 9.76 2.24 7.71
N ASP A 64 11.05 1.90 7.62
CA ASP A 64 12.11 2.91 7.67
C ASP A 64 12.44 3.38 6.26
N LEU A 65 12.20 4.66 6.00
CA LEU A 65 12.34 5.24 4.66
C LEU A 65 13.48 6.23 4.55
N GLY A 66 14.41 6.20 5.52
CA GLY A 66 15.56 7.09 5.50
C GLY A 66 15.20 8.56 5.72
N SER A 67 14.02 8.84 6.26
CA SER A 67 13.56 10.20 6.48
C SER A 67 12.69 10.25 7.72
N LYS A 68 12.19 11.45 8.04
CA LYS A 68 11.33 11.62 9.20
C LYS A 68 10.04 10.84 9.09
N LYS A 69 9.42 10.87 7.92
CA LYS A 69 8.16 10.17 7.69
C LYS A 69 8.45 8.71 7.38
N THR A 70 7.69 7.81 8.01
CA THR A 70 7.89 6.37 7.91
C THR A 70 6.73 5.70 7.20
N GLY A 71 6.84 4.40 6.99
CA GLY A 71 5.72 3.60 6.47
C GLY A 71 4.51 3.67 7.38
N TYR A 72 4.72 3.77 8.69
CA TYR A 72 3.62 3.92 9.63
C TYR A 72 2.85 5.23 9.39
N ASP A 73 3.57 6.31 9.12
CA ASP A 73 2.94 7.60 8.79
C ASP A 73 2.06 7.48 7.55
N PHE A 74 2.53 6.71 6.56
CA PHE A 74 1.75 6.47 5.35
C PHE A 74 0.47 5.68 5.68
N CYS A 75 0.58 4.66 6.53
CA CYS A 75 -0.58 3.88 6.96
C CYS A 75 -1.59 4.76 7.69
N LYS A 76 -1.13 5.65 8.55
CA LYS A 76 -2.00 6.59 9.26
C LYS A 76 -2.75 7.49 8.28
N TRP A 77 -2.04 7.99 7.29
CA TRP A 77 -2.66 8.84 6.27
C TRP A 77 -3.74 8.07 5.50
N LEU A 78 -3.45 6.82 5.12
CA LEU A 78 -4.44 6.00 4.39
C LEU A 78 -5.70 5.77 5.20
N VAL A 79 -5.52 5.47 6.48
CA VAL A 79 -6.65 5.25 7.38
C VAL A 79 -7.48 6.51 7.52
N GLU A 80 -6.83 7.65 7.69
CA GLU A 80 -7.50 8.94 7.82
C GLU A 80 -8.28 9.30 6.55
N GLU A 81 -7.76 8.91 5.39
CA GLU A 81 -8.41 9.16 4.11
C GLU A 81 -9.49 8.14 3.77
N GLY A 82 -9.67 7.15 4.61
CA GLY A 82 -10.74 6.17 4.43
C GLY A 82 -10.45 5.05 3.43
N TRP A 83 -9.19 4.79 3.16
CA TRP A 83 -8.81 3.69 2.27
C TRP A 83 -8.86 2.35 2.98
N THR A 84 -9.15 1.30 2.24
CA THR A 84 -9.02 -0.09 2.70
C THR A 84 -8.45 -0.92 1.55
N GLY A 85 -7.93 -2.09 1.88
CA GLY A 85 -7.36 -2.99 0.89
C GLY A 85 -6.56 -4.10 1.55
N LYS A 86 -5.53 -4.56 0.87
CA LYS A 86 -4.65 -5.62 1.36
C LYS A 86 -3.26 -5.06 1.59
N PHE A 87 -2.53 -5.67 2.51
CA PHE A 87 -1.18 -5.21 2.79
C PHE A 87 -0.25 -6.33 3.17
N HIS A 88 1.02 -6.11 2.90
CA HIS A 88 2.12 -6.97 3.31
C HIS A 88 3.24 -6.07 3.83
N CYS A 89 3.84 -6.44 4.95
CA CYS A 89 4.96 -5.69 5.52
C CYS A 89 6.24 -6.46 5.26
N HIS A 90 7.12 -5.89 4.47
CA HIS A 90 8.40 -6.55 4.14
C HIS A 90 9.58 -5.95 4.90
N THR A 91 9.30 -5.07 5.85
CA THR A 91 10.35 -4.36 6.59
C THR A 91 11.15 -5.29 7.50
N ALA A 92 12.42 -4.97 7.71
CA ALA A 92 13.27 -5.67 8.65
C ALA A 92 13.08 -5.17 10.09
N ASN A 93 12.27 -4.14 10.28
CA ASN A 93 11.99 -3.56 11.59
C ASN A 93 10.75 -4.24 12.20
N PRO A 94 10.93 -5.17 13.17
CA PRO A 94 9.78 -5.93 13.69
C PRO A 94 8.79 -5.07 14.47
N VAL A 95 9.26 -4.04 15.15
CA VAL A 95 8.37 -3.13 15.87
C VAL A 95 7.55 -2.32 14.88
N GLY A 96 8.19 -1.80 13.85
CA GLY A 96 7.49 -1.05 12.80
C GLY A 96 6.47 -1.92 12.09
N ALA A 97 6.82 -3.16 11.77
CA ALA A 97 5.90 -4.09 11.11
C ALA A 97 4.68 -4.35 11.99
N ALA A 98 4.90 -4.60 13.28
CA ALA A 98 3.80 -4.87 14.21
C ALA A 98 2.87 -3.67 14.32
N ASN A 99 3.43 -2.46 14.38
CA ASN A 99 2.64 -1.24 14.50
C ASN A 99 1.80 -0.99 13.27
N MET A 100 2.39 -1.16 12.07
CA MET A 100 1.66 -0.99 10.81
C MET A 100 0.54 -2.03 10.69
N ARG A 101 0.84 -3.27 11.01
CA ARG A 101 -0.13 -4.36 10.92
C ARG A 101 -1.29 -4.13 11.87
N GLN A 102 -1.01 -3.75 13.10
CA GLN A 102 -2.04 -3.51 14.09
C GLN A 102 -2.96 -2.36 13.65
N LEU A 103 -2.40 -1.28 13.18
CA LEU A 103 -3.17 -0.13 12.74
C LEU A 103 -4.06 -0.49 11.55
N LEU A 104 -3.47 -1.08 10.52
CA LEU A 104 -4.22 -1.38 9.30
C LEU A 104 -5.32 -2.41 9.56
N THR A 105 -5.00 -3.46 10.31
CA THR A 105 -5.97 -4.49 10.62
C THR A 105 -7.14 -3.93 11.42
N HIS A 106 -6.87 -3.03 12.34
CA HIS A 106 -7.92 -2.40 13.14
C HIS A 106 -8.91 -1.64 12.26
N TYR A 107 -8.44 -1.06 11.16
CA TYR A 107 -9.29 -0.28 10.26
C TYR A 107 -9.72 -1.05 9.02
N GLY A 108 -9.72 -2.37 9.08
CA GLY A 108 -10.36 -3.20 8.07
C GLY A 108 -9.47 -3.66 6.92
N TRP A 109 -8.17 -3.38 6.98
CA TRP A 109 -7.24 -3.88 5.98
C TRP A 109 -6.94 -5.36 6.22
N GLU A 110 -6.70 -6.08 5.14
CA GLU A 110 -6.41 -7.51 5.19
C GLU A 110 -4.93 -7.74 4.94
N GLY A 111 -4.22 -8.32 5.94
CA GLY A 111 -2.80 -8.60 5.82
C GLY A 111 -2.52 -9.96 5.20
N PHE A 112 -1.36 -10.09 4.57
CA PHE A 112 -0.91 -11.37 4.00
C PHE A 112 0.60 -11.55 4.07
#